data_578c2eb823ea5f83487e24298b018c15
#
_entry.id   578c2eb823ea5f83487e24298b018c15
#
_cell.length_a   1.000
_cell.length_b   1.000
_cell.length_c   1.000
_cell.angle_alpha   90.00
_cell.angle_beta   90.00
_cell.angle_gamma   90.00
#
_symmetry.space_group_name_H-M   'P 1'
#
loop_
_entity.id
_entity.type
_entity.pdbx_description
1 polymer ?
#
loop_
_entity_poly.entity_id
_entity_poly.type
_entity_poly.pdbx_seq_one_letter_code
_entity_poly.pdbx_strand_id
1 'polypeptide(L)'
;MQMANLIEQVFTVVFGKPGGDFITNLSRGVSEGVDRLYDFVYVKVLGLPFIVLGARQTGKTTLIEWLRQNVHLLEAFQPAPTAPGGDSVGVFGAQIGDELMRLKPTRDVGGEYEMWDTDWVDLFHETRPRGIVFMIDHTDTLKHKDALNFLMNMIEEDADARAKLRCVVVLVNKADLWGSSTTLDKLMSGYSNEIKRLRNQGDRLGYKSLIQSCSVVNGVGVDDAMQTFFNLIRPQPRRVR
;
A
#
# COMPACT_ATOMS: atom_id res chain seq x y z
N MET A 1 9.83 -2.59 -25.69
CA MET A 1 10.73 -1.53 -26.19
C MET A 1 10.82 -0.31 -25.27
N GLN A 2 9.73 0.22 -24.71
CA GLN A 2 9.75 1.39 -23.80
C GLN A 2 10.49 1.18 -22.45
N MET A 3 10.45 -0.02 -21.89
CA MET A 3 11.06 -0.31 -20.58
C MET A 3 12.58 -0.43 -20.63
N ALA A 4 13.14 -0.95 -21.72
CA ALA A 4 14.59 -1.00 -21.92
C ALA A 4 15.19 0.41 -21.98
N ASN A 5 14.51 1.34 -22.64
CA ASN A 5 14.93 2.74 -22.71
C ASN A 5 14.86 3.46 -21.36
N LEU A 6 13.87 3.12 -20.50
CA LEU A 6 13.77 3.70 -19.17
C LEU A 6 14.89 3.20 -18.24
N ILE A 7 15.21 1.90 -18.32
CA ILE A 7 16.33 1.30 -17.59
C ILE A 7 17.65 1.91 -18.00
N GLU A 8 17.86 2.10 -19.30
CA GLU A 8 19.06 2.72 -19.86
C GLU A 8 19.19 4.20 -19.44
N GLN A 9 18.08 4.96 -19.44
CA GLN A 9 18.07 6.33 -18.94
C GLN A 9 18.36 6.44 -17.45
N VAL A 10 17.74 5.61 -16.61
CA VAL A 10 18.00 5.60 -15.16
C VAL A 10 19.44 5.18 -14.88
N PHE A 11 19.96 4.18 -15.59
CA PHE A 11 21.34 3.73 -15.44
C PHE A 11 22.35 4.81 -15.86
N THR A 12 22.06 5.50 -16.95
CA THR A 12 22.92 6.59 -17.45
C THR A 12 22.97 7.78 -16.49
N VAL A 13 21.82 8.09 -15.84
CA VAL A 13 21.73 9.20 -14.87
C VAL A 13 22.42 8.85 -13.54
N VAL A 14 22.34 7.60 -13.08
CA VAL A 14 22.85 7.20 -11.75
C VAL A 14 24.32 6.76 -11.80
N PHE A 15 24.76 6.09 -12.87
CA PHE A 15 26.08 5.43 -12.95
C PHE A 15 26.95 5.91 -14.12
N GLY A 16 26.48 6.85 -14.94
CA GLY A 16 27.14 7.25 -16.16
C GLY A 16 26.91 6.26 -17.31
N LYS A 17 27.36 6.61 -18.54
CA LYS A 17 27.21 5.76 -19.74
C LYS A 17 27.92 4.41 -19.52
N PRO A 18 27.20 3.27 -19.55
CA PRO A 18 27.84 1.97 -19.44
C PRO A 18 28.70 1.68 -20.68
N GLY A 19 29.92 1.23 -20.46
CA GLY A 19 30.76 0.72 -21.55
C GLY A 19 30.15 -0.55 -22.19
N GLY A 20 30.43 -0.78 -23.48
CA GLY A 20 29.84 -1.87 -24.27
C GLY A 20 29.97 -3.28 -23.67
N ASP A 21 31.00 -3.52 -22.85
CA ASP A 21 31.25 -4.81 -22.18
C ASP A 21 30.28 -5.11 -21.02
N PHE A 22 29.66 -4.07 -20.44
CA PHE A 22 28.68 -4.24 -19.37
C PHE A 22 27.36 -4.82 -19.90
N ILE A 23 26.92 -4.39 -21.08
CA ILE A 23 25.68 -4.87 -21.74
C ILE A 23 25.82 -6.34 -22.15
N THR A 24 27.01 -6.76 -22.57
CA THR A 24 27.28 -8.14 -23.00
C THR A 24 27.34 -9.14 -21.83
N ASN A 25 27.84 -8.70 -20.66
CA ASN A 25 27.84 -9.50 -19.43
C ASN A 25 26.47 -9.56 -18.75
N LEU A 26 25.63 -8.55 -18.91
CA LEU A 26 24.23 -8.57 -18.48
C LEU A 26 23.41 -9.68 -19.18
N SER A 27 23.75 -10.02 -20.41
CA SER A 27 22.99 -11.03 -21.17
C SER A 27 23.17 -12.48 -20.71
N ARG A 28 24.20 -12.78 -19.94
CA ARG A 28 24.52 -14.14 -19.43
C ARG A 28 24.17 -14.41 -17.96
N GLY A 29 23.99 -13.34 -17.12
CA GLY A 29 23.54 -13.46 -15.72
C GLY A 29 22.16 -12.83 -15.48
N VAL A 30 21.34 -12.76 -16.53
CA VAL A 30 20.29 -11.76 -16.75
C VAL A 30 19.05 -11.90 -15.86
N SER A 31 18.73 -13.06 -15.30
CA SER A 31 17.47 -13.15 -14.51
C SER A 31 17.59 -12.49 -13.14
N GLU A 32 18.62 -12.79 -12.37
CA GLU A 32 18.80 -12.24 -11.02
C GLU A 32 19.21 -10.75 -11.03
N GLY A 33 20.03 -10.35 -12.01
CA GLY A 33 20.49 -8.97 -12.13
C GLY A 33 19.37 -7.99 -12.53
N VAL A 34 18.48 -8.39 -13.45
CA VAL A 34 17.33 -7.58 -13.87
C VAL A 34 16.32 -7.45 -12.74
N ASP A 35 16.09 -8.51 -11.97
CA ASP A 35 15.14 -8.49 -10.86
C ASP A 35 15.64 -7.61 -9.71
N ARG A 36 16.92 -7.67 -9.39
CA ARG A 36 17.56 -6.77 -8.40
C ARG A 36 17.53 -5.31 -8.86
N LEU A 37 17.76 -5.07 -10.15
CA LEU A 37 17.67 -3.73 -10.73
C LEU A 37 16.22 -3.21 -10.68
N TYR A 38 15.24 -4.07 -10.95
CA TYR A 38 13.82 -3.71 -10.92
C TYR A 38 13.39 -3.37 -9.50
N ASP A 39 13.78 -4.18 -8.51
CA ASP A 39 13.54 -3.91 -7.09
C ASP A 39 14.23 -2.61 -6.67
N PHE A 40 15.50 -2.42 -7.01
CA PHE A 40 16.24 -1.18 -6.72
C PHE A 40 15.54 0.05 -7.30
N VAL A 41 15.12 0.01 -8.57
CA VAL A 41 14.44 1.14 -9.22
C VAL A 41 13.11 1.48 -8.52
N TYR A 42 12.30 0.48 -8.18
CA TYR A 42 11.04 0.73 -7.48
C TYR A 42 11.24 1.15 -6.03
N VAL A 43 12.14 0.49 -5.30
CA VAL A 43 12.32 0.74 -3.86
C VAL A 43 13.16 1.99 -3.59
N LYS A 44 14.16 2.29 -4.42
CA LYS A 44 15.12 3.37 -4.15
C LYS A 44 14.93 4.62 -5.02
N VAL A 45 14.28 4.51 -6.19
CA VAL A 45 14.19 5.63 -7.15
C VAL A 45 12.75 6.10 -7.35
N LEU A 46 11.87 5.24 -7.84
CA LEU A 46 10.50 5.61 -8.23
C LEU A 46 9.52 5.69 -7.06
N GLY A 47 9.74 4.91 -6.02
CA GLY A 47 8.80 4.69 -4.91
C GLY A 47 7.79 3.58 -5.21
N LEU A 48 7.46 2.80 -4.18
CA LEU A 48 6.46 1.75 -4.24
C LEU A 48 5.06 2.37 -4.27
N PRO A 49 4.28 2.18 -5.35
CA PRO A 49 2.93 2.74 -5.44
C PRO A 49 1.97 1.91 -4.59
N PHE A 50 1.31 2.56 -3.66
CA PHE A 50 0.24 2.01 -2.85
C PHE A 50 -0.79 3.10 -2.54
N ILE A 51 -1.96 2.70 -2.04
CA ILE A 51 -3.00 3.63 -1.59
C ILE A 51 -3.46 3.25 -0.20
N VAL A 52 -3.93 4.24 0.56
CA VAL A 52 -4.52 4.07 1.88
C VAL A 52 -5.99 4.46 1.81
N LEU A 53 -6.87 3.51 2.05
CA LEU A 53 -8.32 3.68 1.99
C LEU A 53 -8.96 3.27 3.32
N GLY A 54 -10.21 3.59 3.50
CA GLY A 54 -11.01 3.27 4.68
C GLY A 54 -12.00 4.36 5.01
N ALA A 55 -13.01 4.04 5.80
CA ALA A 55 -14.03 5.00 6.21
C ALA A 55 -13.43 6.20 6.97
N ARG A 56 -14.25 7.22 7.20
CA ARG A 56 -13.84 8.41 7.97
C ARG A 56 -13.30 8.04 9.35
N GLN A 57 -12.26 8.76 9.80
CA GLN A 57 -11.68 8.67 11.16
C GLN A 57 -11.01 7.32 11.48
N THR A 58 -10.72 6.47 10.51
CA THR A 58 -9.99 5.21 10.73
C THR A 58 -8.48 5.41 10.94
N GLY A 59 -7.95 6.62 10.72
CA GLY A 59 -6.53 6.93 10.95
C GLY A 59 -5.64 6.92 9.69
N LYS A 60 -6.22 7.07 8.48
CA LYS A 60 -5.48 7.10 7.20
C LYS A 60 -4.37 8.14 7.19
N THR A 61 -4.74 9.41 7.42
CA THR A 61 -3.80 10.54 7.48
C THR A 61 -2.72 10.31 8.54
N THR A 62 -3.12 9.79 9.71
CA THR A 62 -2.18 9.47 10.79
C THR A 62 -1.17 8.39 10.37
N LEU A 63 -1.61 7.37 9.63
CA LEU A 63 -0.71 6.34 9.08
C LEU A 63 0.28 6.91 8.07
N ILE A 64 -0.19 7.80 7.19
CA ILE A 64 0.68 8.47 6.21
C ILE A 64 1.75 9.31 6.91
N GLU A 65 1.36 10.07 7.94
CA GLU A 65 2.31 10.87 8.75
C GLU A 65 3.25 9.99 9.56
N TRP A 66 2.78 8.85 10.07
CA TRP A 66 3.64 7.86 10.71
C TRP A 66 4.71 7.33 9.74
N LEU A 67 4.32 6.97 8.52
CA LEU A 67 5.23 6.51 7.46
C LEU A 67 6.24 7.60 7.04
N ARG A 68 5.87 8.87 7.13
CA ARG A 68 6.77 10.02 6.93
C ARG A 68 7.73 10.26 8.09
N GLN A 69 7.61 9.47 9.15
CA GLN A 69 8.40 9.61 10.39
C GLN A 69 8.14 10.92 11.15
N ASN A 70 6.96 11.49 10.98
CA ASN A 70 6.49 12.64 11.76
C ASN A 70 5.91 12.18 13.12
N VAL A 71 6.54 11.22 13.77
CA VAL A 71 6.04 10.55 14.98
C VAL A 71 5.84 11.55 16.13
N HIS A 72 6.68 12.58 16.22
CA HIS A 72 6.56 13.64 17.24
C HIS A 72 5.29 14.49 17.13
N LEU A 73 4.59 14.42 15.98
CA LEU A 73 3.32 15.13 15.78
C LEU A 73 2.11 14.27 16.17
N LEU A 74 2.28 12.94 16.30
CA LEU A 74 1.15 12.03 16.44
C LEU A 74 0.42 12.14 17.77
N GLU A 75 1.12 12.46 18.87
CA GLU A 75 0.53 12.58 20.21
C GLU A 75 -0.48 13.72 20.31
N ALA A 76 -0.26 14.81 19.53
CA ALA A 76 -1.15 15.96 19.47
C ALA A 76 -1.89 16.09 18.13
N PHE A 77 -1.73 15.11 17.24
CA PHE A 77 -2.21 15.18 15.87
C PHE A 77 -3.71 14.88 15.77
N GLN A 78 -4.49 15.90 15.53
CA GLN A 78 -5.91 15.80 15.21
C GLN A 78 -6.10 16.33 13.79
N PRO A 79 -5.96 15.45 12.76
CA PRO A 79 -6.10 15.89 11.38
C PRO A 79 -7.52 16.40 11.13
N ALA A 80 -7.62 17.51 10.42
CA ALA A 80 -8.88 17.95 9.86
C ALA A 80 -9.41 16.90 8.87
N PRO A 81 -10.73 16.83 8.65
CA PRO A 81 -11.26 15.97 7.60
C PRO A 81 -10.64 16.33 6.25
N THR A 82 -10.22 15.31 5.51
CA THR A 82 -9.65 15.49 4.16
C THR A 82 -10.72 16.03 3.22
N ALA A 83 -10.40 17.09 2.49
CA ALA A 83 -11.32 17.70 1.54
C ALA A 83 -11.60 16.78 0.32
N PRO A 84 -12.72 16.97 -0.41
CA PRO A 84 -12.96 16.30 -1.69
C PRO A 84 -11.79 16.50 -2.66
N GLY A 85 -11.43 15.45 -3.41
CA GLY A 85 -10.25 15.43 -4.28
C GLY A 85 -8.98 14.99 -3.56
N GLY A 86 -8.97 14.98 -2.23
CA GLY A 86 -7.84 14.57 -1.40
C GLY A 86 -6.64 15.52 -1.43
N ASP A 87 -5.70 15.29 -0.52
CA ASP A 87 -4.45 16.04 -0.42
C ASP A 87 -3.32 15.29 -1.13
N SER A 88 -2.58 15.99 -2.00
CA SER A 88 -1.45 15.39 -2.72
C SER A 88 -0.35 14.98 -1.74
N VAL A 89 0.08 13.74 -1.85
CA VAL A 89 1.19 13.17 -1.07
C VAL A 89 2.32 12.79 -2.04
N GLY A 90 3.41 13.56 -2.00
CA GLY A 90 4.58 13.28 -2.84
C GLY A 90 5.27 11.97 -2.48
N VAL A 91 6.24 11.58 -3.32
CA VAL A 91 7.14 10.45 -3.00
C VAL A 91 8.05 10.85 -1.85
N PHE A 92 8.16 10.00 -0.84
CA PHE A 92 9.04 10.22 0.33
C PHE A 92 9.80 8.94 0.70
N GLY A 93 10.89 9.11 1.45
CA GLY A 93 11.62 8.00 2.06
C GLY A 93 11.01 7.62 3.40
N ALA A 94 10.90 6.34 3.67
CA ALA A 94 10.48 5.80 4.97
C ALA A 94 11.42 4.69 5.42
N GLN A 95 11.75 4.66 6.70
CA GLN A 95 12.44 3.54 7.32
C GLN A 95 11.39 2.47 7.63
N ILE A 96 11.49 1.31 6.98
CA ILE A 96 10.59 0.18 7.18
C ILE A 96 11.43 -1.01 7.63
N GLY A 97 11.34 -1.35 8.90
CA GLY A 97 12.31 -2.23 9.52
C GLY A 97 13.75 -1.68 9.36
N ASP A 98 14.65 -2.50 8.85
CA ASP A 98 16.06 -2.10 8.64
C ASP A 98 16.32 -1.47 7.26
N GLU A 99 15.29 -1.23 6.44
CA GLU A 99 15.47 -0.75 5.07
C GLU A 99 14.82 0.62 4.84
N LEU A 100 15.58 1.56 4.26
CA LEU A 100 15.05 2.81 3.75
C LEU A 100 14.39 2.56 2.38
N MET A 101 13.08 2.76 2.29
CA MET A 101 12.30 2.60 1.08
C MET A 101 11.71 3.92 0.62
N ARG A 102 11.56 4.11 -0.69
CA ARG A 102 10.75 5.21 -1.22
C ARG A 102 9.32 4.75 -1.40
N LEU A 103 8.40 5.53 -0.84
CA LEU A 103 6.96 5.25 -0.84
C LEU A 103 6.22 6.29 -1.69
N LYS A 104 5.19 5.83 -2.41
CA LYS A 104 4.37 6.67 -3.29
C LYS A 104 2.89 6.42 -3.04
N PRO A 105 2.27 7.04 -2.01
CA PRO A 105 0.85 6.90 -1.72
C PRO A 105 -0.05 7.73 -2.66
N THR A 106 0.49 8.66 -3.41
CA THR A 106 -0.17 9.55 -4.37
C THR A 106 -1.02 10.63 -3.73
N ARG A 107 -2.11 10.28 -3.05
CA ARG A 107 -3.01 11.22 -2.34
C ARG A 107 -3.47 10.62 -1.02
N ASP A 108 -3.76 11.48 -0.04
CA ASP A 108 -4.57 11.16 1.14
C ASP A 108 -6.01 11.56 0.82
N VAL A 109 -6.92 10.60 0.80
CA VAL A 109 -8.32 10.80 0.39
C VAL A 109 -9.29 10.64 1.54
N GLY A 110 -10.40 11.38 1.50
CA GLY A 110 -11.46 11.29 2.48
C GLY A 110 -12.09 9.90 2.56
N GLY A 111 -12.73 9.62 3.69
CA GLY A 111 -13.45 8.35 3.93
C GLY A 111 -14.96 8.53 3.99
N GLU A 112 -15.48 9.68 3.55
CA GLU A 112 -16.90 9.93 3.46
C GLU A 112 -17.52 9.10 2.35
N TYR A 113 -18.79 8.68 2.52
CA TYR A 113 -19.47 7.83 1.56
C TYR A 113 -19.53 8.47 0.16
N GLU A 114 -19.77 9.76 0.11
CA GLU A 114 -19.90 10.56 -1.11
C GLU A 114 -18.59 10.65 -1.92
N MET A 115 -17.45 10.33 -1.29
CA MET A 115 -16.13 10.38 -1.93
C MET A 115 -15.70 9.02 -2.50
N TRP A 116 -16.41 7.94 -2.21
CA TRP A 116 -15.97 6.61 -2.65
C TRP A 116 -16.07 6.46 -4.16
N ASP A 117 -17.19 6.88 -4.75
CA ASP A 117 -17.46 6.77 -6.19
C ASP A 117 -16.57 7.67 -7.06
N THR A 118 -15.94 8.66 -6.44
CA THR A 118 -15.08 9.63 -7.12
C THR A 118 -13.63 9.46 -6.66
N ASP A 119 -13.29 9.93 -5.46
CA ASP A 119 -11.91 10.06 -5.00
C ASP A 119 -11.18 8.71 -4.89
N TRP A 120 -11.87 7.64 -4.44
CA TRP A 120 -11.24 6.33 -4.33
C TRP A 120 -11.04 5.68 -5.70
N VAL A 121 -12.04 5.79 -6.58
CA VAL A 121 -11.97 5.24 -7.95
C VAL A 121 -10.88 5.96 -8.73
N ASP A 122 -10.86 7.29 -8.71
CA ASP A 122 -9.84 8.10 -9.36
C ASP A 122 -8.44 7.78 -8.84
N LEU A 123 -8.28 7.72 -7.51
CA LEU A 123 -6.99 7.38 -6.89
C LEU A 123 -6.51 5.98 -7.29
N PHE A 124 -7.40 4.99 -7.32
CA PHE A 124 -7.07 3.63 -7.73
C PHE A 124 -6.65 3.57 -9.19
N HIS A 125 -7.41 4.23 -10.07
CA HIS A 125 -7.13 4.30 -11.51
C HIS A 125 -5.81 5.02 -11.82
N GLU A 126 -5.57 6.19 -11.21
CA GLU A 126 -4.37 6.99 -11.40
C GLU A 126 -3.11 6.30 -10.88
N THR A 127 -3.21 5.74 -9.66
CA THR A 127 -2.05 5.16 -8.98
C THR A 127 -1.66 3.81 -9.56
N ARG A 128 -2.63 3.01 -10.03
CA ARG A 128 -2.43 1.60 -10.42
C ARG A 128 -1.58 0.88 -9.37
N PRO A 129 -2.07 0.82 -8.12
CA PRO A 129 -1.25 0.48 -6.97
C PRO A 129 -0.78 -0.98 -7.00
N ARG A 130 0.37 -1.20 -6.40
CA ARG A 130 0.85 -2.56 -6.09
C ARG A 130 0.26 -3.09 -4.80
N GLY A 131 -0.21 -2.21 -3.93
CA GLY A 131 -0.83 -2.57 -2.67
C GLY A 131 -1.88 -1.57 -2.20
N ILE A 132 -2.81 -2.07 -1.41
CA ILE A 132 -3.86 -1.28 -0.77
C ILE A 132 -3.79 -1.53 0.74
N VAL A 133 -3.67 -0.47 1.51
CA VAL A 133 -3.90 -0.49 2.96
C VAL A 133 -5.33 -0.03 3.19
N PHE A 134 -6.18 -0.94 3.64
CA PHE A 134 -7.57 -0.64 3.97
C PHE A 134 -7.73 -0.58 5.49
N MET A 135 -8.03 0.62 5.99
CA MET A 135 -8.11 0.87 7.43
C MET A 135 -9.54 0.78 7.94
N ILE A 136 -9.71 0.01 9.01
CA ILE A 136 -10.93 -0.06 9.81
C ILE A 136 -10.60 0.15 11.29
N ASP A 137 -11.60 0.37 12.10
CA ASP A 137 -11.48 0.36 13.57
C ASP A 137 -12.68 -0.35 14.22
N HIS A 138 -12.76 -0.30 15.55
CA HIS A 138 -13.78 -0.99 16.34
C HIS A 138 -15.12 -0.24 16.45
N THR A 139 -15.25 0.98 15.88
CA THR A 139 -16.38 1.87 16.22
C THR A 139 -17.62 1.66 15.37
N ASP A 140 -17.48 1.56 14.03
CA ASP A 140 -18.61 1.49 13.10
C ASP A 140 -18.49 0.32 12.13
N THR A 141 -18.85 -0.86 12.61
CA THR A 141 -18.75 -2.09 11.83
C THR A 141 -19.56 -2.06 10.52
N LEU A 142 -20.75 -1.43 10.50
CA LEU A 142 -21.59 -1.42 9.30
C LEU A 142 -20.94 -0.56 8.23
N LYS A 143 -20.54 0.67 8.55
CA LYS A 143 -19.88 1.58 7.62
C LYS A 143 -18.56 0.97 7.08
N HIS A 144 -17.79 0.29 7.93
CA HIS A 144 -16.56 -0.36 7.50
C HIS A 144 -16.82 -1.54 6.56
N LYS A 145 -17.90 -2.30 6.77
CA LYS A 145 -18.32 -3.37 5.85
C LYS A 145 -18.71 -2.82 4.48
N ASP A 146 -19.51 -1.76 4.46
CA ASP A 146 -19.94 -1.11 3.22
C ASP A 146 -18.73 -0.59 2.44
N ALA A 147 -17.81 0.08 3.14
CA ALA A 147 -16.56 0.57 2.56
C ALA A 147 -15.66 -0.58 2.02
N LEU A 148 -15.57 -1.70 2.75
CA LEU A 148 -14.80 -2.86 2.30
C LEU A 148 -15.44 -3.56 1.10
N ASN A 149 -16.77 -3.63 1.07
CA ASN A 149 -17.52 -4.14 -0.07
C ASN A 149 -17.33 -3.25 -1.31
N PHE A 150 -17.38 -1.92 -1.12
CA PHE A 150 -17.08 -0.96 -2.18
C PHE A 150 -15.67 -1.16 -2.74
N LEU A 151 -14.64 -1.25 -1.87
CA LEU A 151 -13.27 -1.55 -2.29
C LEU A 151 -13.19 -2.81 -3.16
N MET A 152 -13.85 -3.90 -2.73
CA MET A 152 -13.81 -5.16 -3.49
C MET A 152 -14.48 -5.02 -4.87
N ASN A 153 -15.57 -4.27 -4.98
CA ASN A 153 -16.21 -3.97 -6.27
C ASN A 153 -15.29 -3.13 -7.16
N MET A 154 -14.69 -2.08 -6.63
CA MET A 154 -13.74 -1.22 -7.36
C MET A 154 -12.56 -2.03 -7.92
N ILE A 155 -11.98 -2.94 -7.12
CA ILE A 155 -10.91 -3.85 -7.59
C ILE A 155 -11.43 -4.78 -8.70
N GLU A 156 -12.68 -5.24 -8.63
CA GLU A 156 -13.27 -6.11 -9.64
C GLU A 156 -13.48 -5.39 -10.97
N GLU A 157 -13.93 -4.16 -10.94
CA GLU A 157 -14.38 -3.40 -12.10
C GLU A 157 -13.21 -2.84 -12.92
N ASP A 158 -12.12 -2.38 -12.29
CA ASP A 158 -10.96 -1.80 -13.00
C ASP A 158 -9.82 -2.81 -13.17
N ALA A 159 -9.86 -3.53 -14.29
CA ALA A 159 -8.85 -4.52 -14.64
C ALA A 159 -7.46 -3.92 -14.86
N ASP A 160 -7.39 -2.71 -15.40
CA ASP A 160 -6.13 -2.03 -15.70
C ASP A 160 -5.45 -1.52 -14.44
N ALA A 161 -6.20 -0.90 -13.53
CA ALA A 161 -5.67 -0.42 -12.26
C ALA A 161 -5.20 -1.58 -11.38
N ARG A 162 -5.96 -2.68 -11.30
CA ARG A 162 -5.57 -3.86 -10.50
C ARG A 162 -4.46 -4.72 -11.08
N ALA A 163 -4.06 -4.54 -12.35
CA ALA A 163 -3.08 -5.42 -13.02
C ALA A 163 -1.76 -5.58 -12.25
N LYS A 164 -1.37 -4.56 -11.49
CA LYS A 164 -0.16 -4.57 -10.65
C LYS A 164 -0.41 -4.91 -9.19
N LEU A 165 -1.67 -5.06 -8.76
CA LEU A 165 -2.03 -5.31 -7.37
C LEU A 165 -1.41 -6.64 -6.89
N ARG A 166 -0.80 -6.62 -5.71
CA ARG A 166 -0.11 -7.78 -5.10
C ARG A 166 -0.60 -8.05 -3.68
N CYS A 167 -1.06 -7.02 -2.98
CA CYS A 167 -1.52 -7.16 -1.60
C CYS A 167 -2.63 -6.17 -1.27
N VAL A 168 -3.62 -6.65 -0.53
CA VAL A 168 -4.58 -5.83 0.21
C VAL A 168 -4.43 -6.17 1.68
N VAL A 169 -4.05 -5.23 2.52
CA VAL A 169 -4.03 -5.40 3.98
C VAL A 169 -5.22 -4.69 4.59
N VAL A 170 -6.02 -5.41 5.38
CA VAL A 170 -7.02 -4.83 6.27
C VAL A 170 -6.33 -4.54 7.59
N LEU A 171 -6.09 -3.25 7.86
CA LEU A 171 -5.41 -2.79 9.06
C LEU A 171 -6.44 -2.33 10.09
N VAL A 172 -6.58 -3.11 11.15
CA VAL A 172 -7.54 -2.83 12.23
C VAL A 172 -6.86 -1.93 13.25
N ASN A 173 -7.11 -0.64 13.13
CA ASN A 173 -6.47 0.41 13.91
C ASN A 173 -7.12 0.63 15.28
N LYS A 174 -6.50 1.49 16.10
CA LYS A 174 -6.95 1.89 17.45
C LYS A 174 -7.02 0.71 18.43
N ALA A 175 -6.08 -0.24 18.31
CA ALA A 175 -6.01 -1.38 19.20
C ALA A 175 -5.78 -0.98 20.67
N ASP A 176 -5.21 0.19 20.91
CA ASP A 176 -5.06 0.83 22.22
C ASP A 176 -6.39 1.19 22.90
N LEU A 177 -7.45 1.39 22.11
CA LEU A 177 -8.79 1.71 22.60
C LEU A 177 -9.68 0.46 22.79
N TRP A 178 -9.18 -0.71 22.45
CA TRP A 178 -9.95 -1.95 22.69
C TRP A 178 -9.96 -2.28 24.18
N GLY A 179 -11.12 -2.49 24.73
CA GLY A 179 -11.21 -2.96 26.10
C GLY A 179 -10.64 -4.38 26.25
N SER A 180 -10.36 -4.79 27.50
CA SER A 180 -9.79 -6.11 27.82
C SER A 180 -10.60 -7.32 27.30
N SER A 181 -11.87 -7.11 26.93
CA SER A 181 -12.77 -8.11 26.39
C SER A 181 -12.77 -8.22 24.86
N THR A 182 -12.01 -7.36 24.16
CA THR A 182 -12.00 -7.29 22.70
C THR A 182 -10.64 -7.72 22.15
N THR A 183 -10.66 -8.65 21.21
CA THR A 183 -9.49 -9.14 20.49
C THR A 183 -9.68 -8.95 18.99
N LEU A 184 -8.59 -9.04 18.21
CA LEU A 184 -8.67 -9.01 16.77
C LEU A 184 -9.66 -10.05 16.22
N ASP A 185 -9.59 -11.28 16.68
CA ASP A 185 -10.47 -12.38 16.24
C ASP A 185 -11.94 -12.07 16.52
N LYS A 186 -12.23 -11.51 17.71
CA LYS A 186 -13.58 -11.12 18.08
C LYS A 186 -14.13 -10.01 17.19
N LEU A 187 -13.32 -8.98 16.89
CA LEU A 187 -13.70 -7.93 15.94
C LEU A 187 -13.92 -8.51 14.53
N MET A 188 -12.99 -9.34 14.08
CA MET A 188 -13.04 -9.89 12.72
C MET A 188 -14.13 -10.94 12.52
N SER A 189 -14.65 -11.55 13.60
CA SER A 189 -15.83 -12.42 13.51
C SER A 189 -17.04 -11.70 12.95
N GLY A 190 -17.16 -10.39 13.22
CA GLY A 190 -18.18 -9.52 12.63
C GLY A 190 -18.03 -9.31 11.13
N TYR A 191 -16.84 -9.52 10.56
CA TYR A 191 -16.52 -9.34 9.14
C TYR A 191 -16.31 -10.65 8.37
N SER A 192 -16.75 -11.77 8.91
CA SER A 192 -16.46 -13.12 8.39
C SER A 192 -16.80 -13.29 6.90
N ASN A 193 -17.92 -12.74 6.44
CA ASN A 193 -18.35 -12.82 5.04
C ASN A 193 -17.47 -11.95 4.13
N GLU A 194 -17.20 -10.72 4.54
CA GLU A 194 -16.39 -9.75 3.79
C GLU A 194 -14.94 -10.26 3.68
N ILE A 195 -14.38 -10.79 4.75
CA ILE A 195 -13.02 -11.37 4.74
C ILE A 195 -12.94 -12.60 3.87
N LYS A 196 -13.94 -13.48 3.92
CA LYS A 196 -14.01 -14.64 3.03
C LYS A 196 -14.08 -14.20 1.57
N ARG A 197 -14.92 -13.20 1.26
CA ARG A 197 -15.03 -12.62 -0.09
C ARG A 197 -13.70 -12.02 -0.55
N LEU A 198 -13.02 -11.24 0.29
CA LEU A 198 -11.73 -10.62 -0.01
C LEU A 198 -10.65 -11.67 -0.30
N ARG A 199 -10.58 -12.74 0.48
CA ARG A 199 -9.66 -13.87 0.27
C ARG A 199 -9.93 -14.57 -1.06
N ASN A 200 -11.18 -14.94 -1.31
CA ASN A 200 -11.58 -15.60 -2.56
C ASN A 200 -11.28 -14.70 -3.79
N GLN A 201 -11.53 -13.40 -3.68
CA GLN A 201 -11.18 -12.45 -4.73
C GLN A 201 -9.66 -12.38 -4.93
N GLY A 202 -8.88 -12.34 -3.85
CA GLY A 202 -7.42 -12.35 -3.90
C GLY A 202 -6.86 -13.60 -4.59
N ASP A 203 -7.37 -14.76 -4.23
CA ASP A 203 -6.97 -16.03 -4.86
C ASP A 203 -7.27 -16.04 -6.36
N ARG A 204 -8.43 -15.52 -6.77
CA ARG A 204 -8.84 -15.47 -8.18
C ARG A 204 -8.09 -14.40 -8.97
N LEU A 205 -7.83 -13.24 -8.39
CA LEU A 205 -7.20 -12.10 -9.07
C LEU A 205 -5.68 -12.03 -8.89
N GLY A 206 -5.10 -12.90 -8.05
CA GLY A 206 -3.65 -13.03 -7.87
C GLY A 206 -3.02 -12.02 -6.91
N TYR A 207 -3.76 -11.50 -5.93
CA TYR A 207 -3.21 -10.70 -4.84
C TYR A 207 -3.36 -11.40 -3.48
N LYS A 208 -2.49 -11.08 -2.53
CA LYS A 208 -2.58 -11.58 -1.15
C LYS A 208 -3.49 -10.68 -0.32
N SER A 209 -4.29 -11.26 0.58
CA SER A 209 -5.05 -10.52 1.58
C SER A 209 -4.49 -10.80 2.97
N LEU A 210 -4.25 -9.74 3.74
CA LEU A 210 -3.75 -9.80 5.11
C LEU A 210 -4.72 -9.08 6.04
N ILE A 211 -4.73 -9.48 7.32
CA ILE A 211 -5.45 -8.79 8.37
C ILE A 211 -4.49 -8.62 9.53
N GLN A 212 -4.29 -7.40 9.99
CA GLN A 212 -3.40 -7.10 11.09
C GLN A 212 -4.00 -6.01 11.97
N SER A 213 -3.69 -6.04 13.26
CA SER A 213 -4.08 -4.99 14.20
C SER A 213 -2.93 -4.06 14.50
N CYS A 214 -3.26 -2.79 14.75
CA CYS A 214 -2.28 -1.79 15.14
C CYS A 214 -2.89 -0.68 15.98
N SER A 215 -2.02 0.11 16.60
CA SER A 215 -2.32 1.45 17.09
C SER A 215 -1.35 2.42 16.43
N VAL A 216 -1.83 3.18 15.44
CA VAL A 216 -0.95 4.10 14.70
C VAL A 216 -0.44 5.22 15.61
N VAL A 217 -1.26 5.73 16.51
CA VAL A 217 -0.88 6.79 17.45
C VAL A 217 0.27 6.35 18.36
N ASN A 218 0.24 5.10 18.83
CA ASN A 218 1.25 4.54 19.72
C ASN A 218 2.37 3.79 18.96
N GLY A 219 2.30 3.67 17.63
CA GLY A 219 3.24 2.93 16.80
C GLY A 219 3.20 1.41 16.98
N VAL A 220 2.30 0.89 17.83
CA VAL A 220 2.26 -0.54 18.16
C VAL A 220 1.72 -1.36 16.99
N GLY A 221 2.47 -2.34 16.53
CA GLY A 221 2.10 -3.25 15.44
C GLY A 221 2.12 -2.62 14.05
N VAL A 222 2.41 -1.32 13.92
CA VAL A 222 2.42 -0.63 12.63
C VAL A 222 3.63 -1.04 11.81
N ASP A 223 4.83 -1.06 12.42
CA ASP A 223 6.07 -1.39 11.72
C ASP A 223 6.02 -2.81 11.15
N ASP A 224 5.64 -3.79 11.97
CA ASP A 224 5.50 -5.19 11.53
C ASP A 224 4.48 -5.35 10.40
N ALA A 225 3.34 -4.65 10.52
CA ALA A 225 2.29 -4.67 9.51
C ALA A 225 2.78 -4.09 8.18
N MET A 226 3.43 -2.93 8.23
CA MET A 226 3.92 -2.24 7.05
C MET A 226 5.12 -2.95 6.44
N GLN A 227 6.03 -3.50 7.24
CA GLN A 227 7.14 -4.31 6.75
C GLN A 227 6.63 -5.53 5.96
N THR A 228 5.67 -6.27 6.53
CA THR A 228 5.04 -7.40 5.85
C THR A 228 4.36 -6.97 4.55
N PHE A 229 3.58 -5.88 4.58
CA PHE A 229 2.89 -5.33 3.43
C PHE A 229 3.86 -4.92 2.32
N PHE A 230 4.88 -4.09 2.62
CA PHE A 230 5.83 -3.61 1.61
C PHE A 230 6.67 -4.73 1.03
N ASN A 231 7.03 -5.75 1.82
CA ASN A 231 7.72 -6.94 1.31
C ASN A 231 6.88 -7.72 0.28
N LEU A 232 5.56 -7.75 0.41
CA LEU A 232 4.67 -8.41 -0.55
C LEU A 232 4.45 -7.61 -1.82
N ILE A 233 4.44 -6.28 -1.73
CA ILE A 233 4.16 -5.43 -2.89
C ILE A 233 5.40 -5.04 -3.68
N ARG A 234 6.61 -5.22 -3.12
CA ARG A 234 7.86 -4.98 -3.87
C ARG A 234 7.95 -5.95 -5.05
N PRO A 235 8.64 -5.57 -6.14
CA PRO A 235 8.84 -6.43 -7.28
C PRO A 235 9.53 -7.72 -6.87
N GLN A 236 8.92 -8.85 -7.18
CA GLN A 236 9.53 -10.16 -6.94
C GLN A 236 10.27 -10.61 -8.20
N PRO A 237 11.42 -11.27 -8.08
CA PRO A 237 12.10 -11.91 -9.20
C PRO A 237 11.13 -12.84 -9.95
N ARG A 238 11.09 -12.72 -11.26
CA ARG A 238 10.35 -13.69 -12.07
C ARG A 238 11.07 -15.03 -11.93
N ARG A 239 10.48 -15.96 -11.19
CA ARG A 239 10.93 -17.36 -11.27
C ARG A 239 10.71 -17.82 -12.72
N VAL A 240 11.79 -17.91 -13.48
CA VAL A 240 11.76 -18.58 -14.79
C VAL A 240 11.41 -20.04 -14.49
N ARG A 241 10.25 -20.46 -14.94
CA ARG A 241 9.83 -21.88 -14.94
C ARG A 241 10.42 -22.55 -16.15
#